data_314a702f7f62ba6a252bf0c7c08acad7
#
_entry.id   314a702f7f62ba6a252bf0c7c08acad7
#
_cell.length_a   1.000
_cell.length_b   1.000
_cell.length_c   1.000
_cell.angle_alpha   90.00
_cell.angle_beta   90.00
_cell.angle_gamma   90.00
#
_symmetry.space_group_name_H-M   'P 1'
#
loop_
_entity.id
_entity.type
_entity.pdbx_description
1 polymer ?
#
loop_
_entity_poly.entity_id
_entity_poly.type
_entity_poly.pdbx_seq_one_letter_code
_entity_poly.pdbx_strand_id
1 'polypeptide(L)'
;IPDFKLVYYLMPESSADLGGRDAVTLLKSTYFLDKPDAIAIAGVVAGQKPRVEDIKFCREKYPDAVIFAATGVNYDNVDQYLPYVDAMFIGTSFKKDGVFRNQIDEECVKHFMDKMKKIR
;
A
#
# COMPACT_ATOMS: atom_id res chain seq x y z
N ILE A 1 11.21 10.89 -20.72
CA ILE A 1 10.56 11.87 -19.85
C ILE A 1 11.48 12.07 -18.66
N PRO A 2 12.14 13.23 -18.52
CA PRO A 2 12.96 13.52 -17.36
C PRO A 2 12.07 13.50 -16.10
N ASP A 3 12.63 13.05 -14.98
CA ASP A 3 11.96 12.97 -13.68
C ASP A 3 10.79 11.96 -13.57
N PHE A 4 10.72 11.00 -14.48
CA PHE A 4 9.75 9.91 -14.37
C PHE A 4 10.06 9.05 -13.15
N LYS A 5 9.04 8.81 -12.32
CA LYS A 5 9.12 7.96 -11.13
C LYS A 5 8.31 6.70 -11.33
N LEU A 6 8.90 5.57 -10.99
CA LEU A 6 8.30 4.26 -11.20
C LEU A 6 7.89 3.64 -9.88
N VAL A 7 6.59 3.41 -9.70
CA VAL A 7 6.05 2.68 -8.56
C VAL A 7 5.62 1.30 -9.03
N TYR A 8 6.28 0.26 -8.56
CA TYR A 8 5.89 -1.11 -8.87
C TYR A 8 4.84 -1.61 -7.89
N TYR A 9 3.75 -2.09 -8.44
CA TYR A 9 2.68 -2.69 -7.67
C TYR A 9 2.91 -4.19 -7.55
N LEU A 10 3.35 -4.65 -6.39
CA LEU A 10 3.54 -6.07 -6.11
C LEU A 10 2.19 -6.72 -5.76
N MET A 11 1.91 -7.87 -6.37
CA MET A 11 0.69 -8.64 -6.14
C MET A 11 -0.58 -7.77 -6.33
N PRO A 12 -0.81 -7.19 -7.52
CA PRO A 12 -2.01 -6.39 -7.76
C PRO A 12 -3.28 -7.22 -7.57
N GLU A 13 -4.32 -6.58 -7.04
CA GLU A 13 -5.59 -7.20 -6.60
C GLU A 13 -6.27 -8.11 -7.63
N SER A 14 -6.08 -7.82 -8.92
CA SER A 14 -6.72 -8.56 -10.03
C SER A 14 -5.78 -9.57 -10.69
N SER A 15 -4.68 -9.92 -10.03
CA SER A 15 -3.69 -10.85 -10.55
C SER A 15 -3.45 -12.01 -9.61
N ALA A 16 -2.92 -13.11 -10.16
CA ALA A 16 -2.40 -14.23 -9.39
C ALA A 16 -0.97 -14.52 -9.84
N ASP A 17 -0.07 -14.73 -8.88
CA ASP A 17 1.28 -15.18 -9.20
C ASP A 17 1.25 -16.69 -9.54
N LEU A 18 1.44 -17.01 -10.80
CA LEU A 18 1.48 -18.39 -11.28
C LEU A 18 2.69 -19.18 -10.75
N GLY A 19 3.73 -18.47 -10.30
CA GLY A 19 4.91 -19.08 -9.69
C GLY A 19 4.76 -19.39 -8.19
N GLY A 20 3.65 -18.99 -7.57
CA GLY A 20 3.39 -19.21 -6.14
C GLY A 20 4.35 -18.45 -5.22
N ARG A 21 4.94 -17.34 -5.70
CA ARG A 21 5.87 -16.52 -4.92
C ARG A 21 5.12 -15.62 -3.95
N ASP A 22 5.65 -15.47 -2.75
CA ASP A 22 5.14 -14.51 -1.77
C ASP A 22 5.63 -13.08 -2.06
N ALA A 23 5.04 -12.11 -1.36
CA ALA A 23 5.38 -10.69 -1.50
C ALA A 23 6.87 -10.41 -1.27
N VAL A 24 7.49 -11.13 -0.36
CA VAL A 24 8.90 -10.95 0.01
C VAL A 24 9.82 -11.43 -1.11
N THR A 25 9.51 -12.58 -1.70
CA THR A 25 10.27 -13.13 -2.84
C THR A 25 10.15 -12.24 -4.07
N LEU A 26 8.93 -11.74 -4.33
CA LEU A 26 8.68 -10.76 -5.39
C LEU A 26 9.45 -9.46 -5.16
N LEU A 27 9.40 -8.92 -3.95
CA LEU A 27 10.15 -7.72 -3.58
C LEU A 27 11.64 -7.88 -3.83
N LYS A 28 12.22 -9.00 -3.38
CA LYS A 28 13.65 -9.28 -3.57
C LYS A 28 14.04 -9.28 -5.06
N SER A 29 13.27 -9.95 -5.88
CA SER A 29 13.49 -10.03 -7.32
C SER A 29 13.38 -8.65 -7.97
N THR A 30 12.29 -7.94 -7.69
CA THR A 30 12.01 -6.61 -8.24
C THR A 30 13.08 -5.60 -7.82
N TYR A 31 13.44 -5.58 -6.54
CA TYR A 31 14.44 -4.62 -6.03
C TYR A 31 15.83 -4.87 -6.61
N PHE A 32 16.17 -6.13 -6.85
CA PHE A 32 17.45 -6.50 -7.45
C PHE A 32 17.53 -6.19 -8.93
N LEU A 33 16.47 -6.53 -9.69
CA LEU A 33 16.48 -6.44 -11.16
C LEU A 33 16.06 -5.07 -11.69
N ASP A 34 14.97 -4.52 -11.16
CA ASP A 34 14.28 -3.38 -11.76
C ASP A 34 14.56 -2.05 -11.06
N LYS A 35 14.90 -2.09 -9.78
CA LYS A 35 15.21 -0.91 -8.93
C LYS A 35 14.19 0.22 -9.11
N PRO A 36 12.88 -0.02 -8.85
CA PRO A 36 11.88 1.02 -8.95
C PRO A 36 12.11 2.12 -7.90
N ASP A 37 11.54 3.31 -8.13
CA ASP A 37 11.57 4.42 -7.18
C ASP A 37 10.77 4.11 -5.91
N ALA A 38 9.70 3.34 -6.03
CA ALA A 38 8.89 2.87 -4.90
C ALA A 38 8.21 1.54 -5.20
N ILE A 39 7.77 0.87 -4.15
CA ILE A 39 7.05 -0.41 -4.22
C ILE A 39 5.73 -0.28 -3.47
N ALA A 40 4.64 -0.59 -4.13
CA ALA A 40 3.31 -0.66 -3.52
C ALA A 40 2.95 -2.12 -3.20
N ILE A 41 2.66 -2.41 -1.94
CA ILE A 41 2.27 -3.75 -1.46
C ILE A 41 0.77 -3.76 -1.20
N ALA A 42 0.06 -4.66 -1.87
CA ALA A 42 -1.39 -4.84 -1.75
C ALA A 42 -1.76 -6.10 -0.98
N GLY A 43 -3.03 -6.20 -0.62
CA GLY A 43 -3.64 -7.47 -0.21
C GLY A 43 -3.82 -8.42 -1.40
N VAL A 44 -3.93 -9.70 -1.12
CA VAL A 44 -3.99 -10.77 -2.13
C VAL A 44 -5.27 -10.74 -2.97
N VAL A 45 -6.34 -10.16 -2.43
CA VAL A 45 -7.65 -10.05 -3.10
C VAL A 45 -8.15 -8.61 -3.03
N ALA A 46 -8.90 -8.19 -4.05
CA ALA A 46 -9.52 -6.87 -4.09
C ALA A 46 -10.27 -6.53 -2.79
N GLY A 47 -9.94 -5.38 -2.19
CA GLY A 47 -10.49 -4.94 -0.92
C GLY A 47 -9.89 -5.59 0.33
N GLN A 48 -9.02 -6.59 0.20
CA GLN A 48 -8.23 -7.08 1.33
C GLN A 48 -7.06 -6.16 1.61
N LYS A 49 -6.86 -5.88 2.89
CA LYS A 49 -5.69 -5.15 3.35
C LYS A 49 -4.41 -5.98 3.18
N PRO A 50 -3.26 -5.36 2.88
CA PRO A 50 -1.97 -6.04 2.93
C PRO A 50 -1.73 -6.61 4.32
N ARG A 51 -1.03 -7.72 4.39
CA ARG A 51 -0.62 -8.26 5.69
C ARG A 51 0.46 -7.35 6.27
N VAL A 52 0.24 -6.89 7.48
CA VAL A 52 1.20 -6.02 8.19
C VAL A 52 2.56 -6.70 8.31
N GLU A 53 2.57 -8.01 8.54
CA GLU A 53 3.77 -8.82 8.67
C GLU A 53 4.62 -8.81 7.40
N ASP A 54 3.99 -8.86 6.22
CA ASP A 54 4.70 -8.82 4.94
C ASP A 54 5.36 -7.45 4.73
N ILE A 55 4.64 -6.37 5.03
CA ILE A 55 5.18 -4.99 4.94
C ILE A 55 6.31 -4.79 5.95
N LYS A 56 6.12 -5.23 7.18
CA LYS A 56 7.15 -5.17 8.23
C LYS A 56 8.40 -5.92 7.80
N PHE A 57 8.27 -7.15 7.32
CA PHE A 57 9.40 -7.93 6.85
C PHE A 57 10.11 -7.25 5.66
N CYS A 58 9.35 -6.69 4.72
CA CYS A 58 9.92 -5.93 3.61
C CYS A 58 10.73 -4.72 4.11
N ARG A 59 10.21 -3.97 5.08
CA ARG A 59 10.91 -2.83 5.69
C ARG A 59 12.18 -3.27 6.42
N GLU A 60 12.13 -4.34 7.20
CA GLU A 60 13.29 -4.86 7.93
C GLU A 60 14.39 -5.34 6.98
N LYS A 61 14.01 -5.97 5.87
CA LYS A 61 14.95 -6.51 4.89
C LYS A 61 15.53 -5.44 3.96
N TYR A 62 14.75 -4.41 3.65
CA TYR A 62 15.11 -3.33 2.73
C TYR A 62 14.80 -1.97 3.38
N PRO A 63 15.62 -1.53 4.36
CA PRO A 63 15.33 -0.31 5.13
C PRO A 63 15.28 0.96 4.26
N ASP A 64 16.03 0.98 3.17
CA ASP A 64 16.11 2.12 2.25
C ASP A 64 15.04 2.10 1.14
N ALA A 65 14.24 1.03 1.06
CA ALA A 65 13.17 0.95 0.06
C ALA A 65 12.04 1.92 0.37
N VAL A 66 11.53 2.61 -0.63
CA VAL A 66 10.29 3.39 -0.51
C VAL A 66 9.11 2.44 -0.65
N ILE A 67 8.39 2.23 0.44
CA ILE A 67 7.30 1.25 0.54
C ILE A 67 5.97 1.95 0.72
N PHE A 68 4.99 1.61 -0.13
CA PHE A 68 3.62 2.07 -0.04
C PHE A 68 2.70 0.92 0.36
N ALA A 69 1.82 1.14 1.33
CA ALA A 69 0.68 0.25 1.52
C ALA A 69 -0.40 0.60 0.52
N ALA A 70 -0.89 -0.39 -0.20
CA ALA A 70 -1.94 -0.21 -1.19
C ALA A 70 -3.15 -1.08 -0.84
N THR A 71 -4.34 -0.56 -1.14
CA THR A 71 -5.63 -1.21 -0.91
C THR A 71 -5.98 -1.51 0.56
N GLY A 72 -7.25 -1.47 0.89
CA GLY A 72 -7.80 -1.89 2.19
C GLY A 72 -7.34 -1.08 3.41
N VAL A 73 -6.49 -0.06 3.24
CA VAL A 73 -6.13 0.84 4.33
C VAL A 73 -7.29 1.80 4.60
N ASN A 74 -7.62 1.97 5.87
CA ASN A 74 -8.71 2.80 6.33
C ASN A 74 -8.39 3.44 7.70
N TYR A 75 -9.34 4.20 8.23
CA TYR A 75 -9.20 4.90 9.51
C TYR A 75 -8.84 3.97 10.68
N ASP A 76 -9.43 2.77 10.73
CA ASP A 76 -9.30 1.86 11.87
C ASP A 76 -7.98 1.07 11.86
N ASN A 77 -7.37 0.89 10.69
CA ASN A 77 -6.19 0.05 10.56
C ASN A 77 -4.89 0.80 10.18
N VAL A 78 -4.97 2.09 9.86
CA VAL A 78 -3.82 2.87 9.39
C VAL A 78 -2.64 2.85 10.36
N ASP A 79 -2.90 2.85 11.66
CA ASP A 79 -1.85 2.86 12.69
C ASP A 79 -0.92 1.65 12.62
N GLN A 80 -1.44 0.52 12.12
CA GLN A 80 -0.68 -0.72 11.98
C GLN A 80 0.40 -0.64 10.89
N TYR A 81 0.21 0.22 9.90
CA TYR A 81 1.11 0.37 8.75
C TYR A 81 2.11 1.49 8.90
N LEU A 82 1.74 2.57 9.61
CA LEU A 82 2.54 3.79 9.73
C LEU A 82 4.02 3.58 10.06
N PRO A 83 4.41 2.64 10.95
CA PRO A 83 5.81 2.46 11.28
C PRO A 83 6.66 1.86 10.13
N TYR A 84 6.01 1.30 9.11
CA TYR A 84 6.67 0.47 8.10
C TYR A 84 6.58 1.02 6.68
N VAL A 85 5.77 2.05 6.44
CA VAL A 85 5.53 2.59 5.10
C VAL A 85 5.85 4.06 5.00
N ASP A 86 6.18 4.50 3.79
CA ASP A 86 6.45 5.90 3.46
C ASP A 86 5.20 6.61 2.96
N ALA A 87 4.28 5.88 2.32
CA ALA A 87 3.01 6.40 1.84
C ALA A 87 1.93 5.31 1.75
N MET A 88 0.69 5.72 1.47
CA MET A 88 -0.46 4.82 1.34
C MET A 88 -1.39 5.26 0.23
N PHE A 89 -1.93 4.27 -0.52
CA PHE A 89 -3.04 4.49 -1.42
C PHE A 89 -4.36 4.19 -0.71
N ILE A 90 -5.20 5.20 -0.54
CA ILE A 90 -6.49 5.08 0.14
C ILE A 90 -7.59 5.42 -0.85
N GLY A 91 -8.47 4.49 -1.10
CA GLY A 91 -9.55 4.64 -2.09
C GLY A 91 -10.94 4.47 -1.47
N THR A 92 -11.38 3.23 -1.33
CA THR A 92 -12.75 2.88 -0.96
C THR A 92 -13.21 3.50 0.36
N SER A 93 -12.34 3.60 1.36
CA SER A 93 -12.68 4.21 2.65
C SER A 93 -12.94 5.73 2.59
N PHE A 94 -12.56 6.38 1.49
CA PHE A 94 -12.88 7.79 1.24
C PHE A 94 -14.17 7.99 0.43
N LYS A 95 -14.84 6.90 0.06
CA LYS A 95 -16.10 6.94 -0.69
C LYS A 95 -17.29 6.96 0.26
N LYS A 96 -18.40 7.57 -0.19
CA LYS A 96 -19.68 7.53 0.53
C LYS A 96 -20.06 6.09 0.83
N ASP A 97 -20.44 5.85 2.07
CA ASP A 97 -20.86 4.53 2.60
C ASP A 97 -19.79 3.42 2.43
N GLY A 98 -18.52 3.77 2.17
CA GLY A 98 -17.47 2.80 1.91
C GLY A 98 -17.69 1.98 0.63
N VAL A 99 -18.49 2.45 -0.31
CA VAL A 99 -18.79 1.76 -1.55
C VAL A 99 -17.89 2.26 -2.68
N PHE A 100 -17.13 1.37 -3.30
CA PHE A 100 -16.11 1.69 -4.30
C PHE A 100 -16.61 2.59 -5.45
N ARG A 101 -17.84 2.38 -5.91
CA ARG A 101 -18.44 3.13 -7.04
C ARG A 101 -19.00 4.49 -6.65
N ASN A 102 -19.14 4.77 -5.36
CA ASN A 102 -19.69 6.04 -4.91
C ASN A 102 -18.64 7.17 -5.05
N GLN A 103 -19.14 8.39 -4.98
CA GLN A 103 -18.30 9.58 -4.98
C GLN A 103 -17.46 9.64 -3.69
N ILE A 104 -16.37 10.41 -3.75
CA ILE A 104 -15.57 10.71 -2.57
C ILE A 104 -16.42 11.50 -1.58
N ASP A 105 -16.30 11.14 -0.31
CA ASP A 105 -16.88 11.84 0.83
C ASP A 105 -15.82 12.72 1.48
N GLU A 106 -16.02 14.02 1.41
CA GLU A 106 -15.07 15.01 1.95
C GLU A 106 -14.89 14.85 3.46
N GLU A 107 -15.95 14.52 4.21
CA GLU A 107 -15.89 14.33 5.64
C GLU A 107 -15.05 13.09 6.01
N CYS A 108 -15.16 12.02 5.25
CA CYS A 108 -14.31 10.84 5.45
C CYS A 108 -12.84 11.18 5.24
N VAL A 109 -12.51 11.93 4.19
CA VAL A 109 -11.13 12.37 3.92
C VAL A 109 -10.62 13.25 5.04
N LYS A 110 -11.39 14.26 5.45
CA LYS A 110 -11.04 15.20 6.51
C LYS A 110 -10.80 14.47 7.84
N HIS A 111 -11.72 13.60 8.22
CA HIS A 111 -11.61 12.81 9.45
C HIS A 111 -10.32 11.96 9.46
N PHE A 112 -10.01 11.29 8.36
CA PHE A 112 -8.78 10.52 8.21
C PHE A 112 -7.53 11.42 8.33
N MET A 113 -7.51 12.55 7.62
CA MET A 113 -6.38 13.48 7.64
C MET A 113 -6.17 14.13 9.01
N ASP A 114 -7.22 14.38 9.76
CA ASP A 114 -7.12 14.89 11.13
C ASP A 114 -6.51 13.85 12.08
N LYS A 115 -6.80 12.56 11.89
CA LYS A 115 -6.09 11.48 12.57
C LYS A 115 -4.60 11.48 12.21
N MET A 116 -4.28 11.57 10.94
CA MET A 116 -2.89 11.58 10.46
C MET A 116 -2.06 12.73 11.02
N LYS A 117 -2.64 13.93 11.14
CA LYS A 117 -1.98 15.09 11.75
C LYS A 117 -1.65 14.90 13.24
N LYS A 118 -2.47 14.12 13.96
CA LYS A 118 -2.23 13.85 15.40
C LYS A 118 -1.14 12.82 15.64
N ILE A 119 -0.86 11.98 14.66
CA ILE A 119 0.13 10.89 14.75
C ILE A 119 1.51 11.36 14.31
N ARG A 120 1.56 12.36 13.45
CA ARG A 120 2.80 13.02 13.02
C ARG A 120 3.19 14.10 14.02
#